data_b7aa07e61736e2fdd7006a245186714a
#
_entry.id   b7aa07e61736e2fdd7006a245186714a
#
_cell.length_a   1.000
_cell.length_b   1.000
_cell.length_c   1.000
_cell.angle_alpha   90.00
_cell.angle_beta   90.00
_cell.angle_gamma   90.00
#
_symmetry.space_group_name_H-M   'P 1'
#
loop_
_entity.id
_entity.type
_entity.pdbx_description
1 polymer ?
#
loop_
_entity_poly.entity_id
_entity_poly.type
_entity_poly.pdbx_seq_one_letter_code
_entity_poly.pdbx_strand_id
1 'polypeptide(L)'
;KEAHVKFVAKNSSSGTWKKLKEIPDRWHIAYALPDAKQIRLRLALTSFKHVGVFPEQAVNWDFIYHSVKKLDVVQPKVLNLFAYTGAATLAAKAAGADIIHLDSIKQVITWAKENMTLSGLDNIRWLVEDAMTFVKREVKRGKKYQGIILDPPAYGHGPNGENWKLEDEINEMLANVRL
;
A
#
# COMPACT_ATOMS: atom_id res chain seq x y z
N LYS A 1 -23.61 6.91 16.62
CA LYS A 1 -22.54 6.20 17.37
C LYS A 1 -21.51 7.22 17.84
N GLU A 2 -21.08 7.16 19.09
CA GLU A 2 -20.06 8.06 19.64
C GLU A 2 -18.66 7.62 19.19
N ALA A 3 -17.82 8.60 18.84
CA ALA A 3 -16.42 8.34 18.49
C ALA A 3 -15.61 7.88 19.73
N HIS A 4 -14.67 6.99 19.53
CA HIS A 4 -13.72 6.59 20.58
C HIS A 4 -12.52 7.53 20.66
N VAL A 5 -12.16 8.11 19.53
CA VAL A 5 -11.05 9.06 19.41
C VAL A 5 -11.43 10.21 18.49
N LYS A 6 -10.81 11.36 18.73
CA LYS A 6 -10.93 12.55 17.87
C LYS A 6 -9.54 13.05 17.50
N PHE A 7 -9.30 13.24 16.22
CA PHE A 7 -8.07 13.90 15.76
C PHE A 7 -8.21 15.41 15.93
N VAL A 8 -7.22 16.02 16.57
CA VAL A 8 -7.10 17.48 16.73
C VAL A 8 -5.92 17.94 15.90
N ALA A 9 -6.21 18.57 14.77
CA ALA A 9 -5.17 19.07 13.87
C ALA A 9 -4.39 20.22 14.52
N LYS A 10 -3.07 20.20 14.37
CA LYS A 10 -2.17 21.32 14.69
C LYS A 10 -1.89 22.16 13.45
N ASN A 11 -1.79 21.51 12.29
CA ASN A 11 -1.63 22.11 10.97
C ASN A 11 -2.25 21.19 9.91
N SER A 12 -2.01 21.46 8.63
CA SER A 12 -2.54 20.67 7.51
C SER A 12 -2.09 19.20 7.51
N SER A 13 -0.90 18.89 8.06
CA SER A 13 -0.26 17.57 7.97
C SER A 13 -0.11 16.85 9.29
N SER A 14 -0.26 17.51 10.44
CA SER A 14 -0.02 16.90 11.74
C SER A 14 -1.05 17.31 12.80
N GLY A 15 -1.12 16.50 13.85
CA GLY A 15 -2.02 16.73 14.98
C GLY A 15 -1.84 15.70 16.08
N THR A 16 -2.79 15.68 17.00
CA THR A 16 -2.85 14.75 18.12
C THR A 16 -4.20 14.08 18.21
N TRP A 17 -4.21 12.82 18.68
CA TRP A 17 -5.43 12.09 18.94
C TRP A 17 -5.88 12.32 20.38
N LYS A 18 -7.08 12.81 20.55
CA LYS A 18 -7.76 12.87 21.86
C LYS A 18 -8.55 11.57 22.04
N LYS A 19 -8.17 10.74 23.02
CA LYS A 19 -8.95 9.57 23.41
C LYS A 19 -10.19 10.04 24.18
N LEU A 20 -11.37 9.64 23.73
CA LEU A 20 -12.66 9.93 24.35
C LEU A 20 -13.18 8.72 25.13
N LYS A 21 -12.71 7.53 24.75
CA LYS A 21 -12.93 6.25 25.40
C LYS A 21 -11.60 5.49 25.44
N GLU A 22 -11.50 4.54 26.34
CA GLU A 22 -10.33 3.68 26.42
C GLU A 22 -10.25 2.78 25.19
N ILE A 23 -9.12 2.82 24.50
CA ILE A 23 -8.82 2.00 23.31
C ILE A 23 -7.36 1.55 23.38
N PRO A 24 -7.04 0.37 22.87
CA PRO A 24 -5.65 -0.05 22.73
C PRO A 24 -4.88 0.87 21.77
N ASP A 25 -3.57 0.98 21.96
CA ASP A 25 -2.71 1.77 21.06
C ASP A 25 -2.58 1.13 19.68
N ARG A 26 -2.78 -0.18 19.59
CA ARG A 26 -2.80 -0.97 18.36
C ARG A 26 -3.97 -1.94 18.39
N TRP A 27 -4.66 -2.06 17.27
CA TRP A 27 -5.72 -3.05 17.07
C TRP A 27 -5.67 -3.61 15.67
N HIS A 28 -6.49 -4.60 15.38
CA HIS A 28 -6.51 -5.27 14.08
C HIS A 28 -7.91 -5.27 13.52
N ILE A 29 -7.99 -5.17 12.20
CA ILE A 29 -9.20 -5.44 11.45
C ILE A 29 -8.93 -6.61 10.50
N ALA A 30 -9.98 -7.33 10.17
CA ALA A 30 -9.96 -8.35 9.15
C ALA A 30 -10.85 -7.90 7.99
N TYR A 31 -10.38 -8.11 6.77
CA TYR A 31 -11.14 -7.90 5.55
C TYR A 31 -11.29 -9.23 4.82
N ALA A 32 -12.54 -9.60 4.54
CA ALA A 32 -12.84 -10.80 3.77
C ALA A 32 -12.66 -10.50 2.28
N LEU A 33 -11.69 -11.13 1.67
CA LEU A 33 -11.52 -11.16 0.22
C LEU A 33 -12.43 -12.23 -0.40
N PRO A 34 -12.64 -12.22 -1.71
CA PRO A 34 -13.30 -13.30 -2.41
C PRO A 34 -12.67 -14.69 -2.12
N ASP A 35 -13.39 -15.76 -2.43
CA ASP A 35 -12.96 -17.16 -2.23
C ASP A 35 -12.61 -17.50 -0.76
N ALA A 36 -13.31 -16.87 0.21
CA ALA A 36 -13.11 -17.04 1.65
C ALA A 36 -11.68 -16.74 2.13
N LYS A 37 -10.89 -16.03 1.34
CA LYS A 37 -9.59 -15.50 1.77
C LYS A 37 -9.80 -14.32 2.71
N GLN A 38 -8.81 -14.05 3.55
CA GLN A 38 -8.85 -12.93 4.49
C GLN A 38 -7.50 -12.26 4.59
N ILE A 39 -7.49 -10.95 4.61
CA ILE A 39 -6.33 -10.17 5.02
C ILE A 39 -6.59 -9.52 6.37
N ARG A 40 -5.53 -9.38 7.17
CA ARG A 40 -5.57 -8.75 8.49
C ARG A 40 -4.64 -7.55 8.49
N LEU A 41 -5.16 -6.43 8.95
CA LEU A 41 -4.46 -5.17 8.96
C LEU A 41 -4.35 -4.66 10.39
N ARG A 42 -3.14 -4.34 10.81
CA ARG A 42 -2.88 -3.64 12.06
C ARG A 42 -3.23 -2.16 11.88
N LEU A 43 -3.89 -1.60 12.87
CA LEU A 43 -4.21 -0.19 12.95
C LEU A 43 -3.54 0.41 14.19
N ALA A 44 -3.18 1.69 14.10
CA ALA A 44 -2.64 2.46 15.23
C ALA A 44 -2.94 3.94 15.03
N LEU A 45 -3.03 4.69 16.12
CA LEU A 45 -3.08 6.14 16.08
C LEU A 45 -1.68 6.68 15.75
N THR A 46 -1.55 7.38 14.63
CA THR A 46 -0.28 7.99 14.21
C THR A 46 -0.28 9.49 14.49
N SER A 47 0.87 10.14 14.41
CA SER A 47 0.98 11.60 14.49
C SER A 47 0.29 12.32 13.32
N PHE A 48 -0.04 11.58 12.28
CA PHE A 48 -0.86 12.01 11.15
C PHE A 48 -2.32 11.62 11.36
N LYS A 49 -3.21 12.12 10.53
CA LYS A 49 -4.65 11.80 10.60
C LYS A 49 -4.95 10.31 10.26
N HIS A 50 -4.00 9.59 9.69
CA HIS A 50 -4.16 8.22 9.22
C HIS A 50 -4.00 7.21 10.35
N VAL A 51 -4.69 6.08 10.21
CA VAL A 51 -4.67 4.97 11.19
C VAL A 51 -4.05 3.68 10.63
N GLY A 52 -3.46 3.74 9.43
CA GLY A 52 -2.81 2.58 8.79
C GLY A 52 -3.68 1.87 7.77
N VAL A 53 -4.84 2.40 7.43
CA VAL A 53 -5.71 1.88 6.37
C VAL A 53 -6.53 3.02 5.76
N PHE A 54 -6.85 2.85 4.49
CA PHE A 54 -7.81 3.64 3.74
C PHE A 54 -8.98 2.72 3.38
N PRO A 55 -10.04 2.67 4.20
CA PRO A 55 -11.12 1.68 4.04
C PRO A 55 -11.92 1.86 2.74
N GLU A 56 -11.92 3.06 2.16
CA GLU A 56 -12.49 3.35 0.84
C GLU A 56 -11.82 2.56 -0.30
N GLN A 57 -10.59 2.09 -0.10
CA GLN A 57 -9.86 1.27 -1.06
C GLN A 57 -10.32 -0.20 -1.07
N ALA A 58 -11.25 -0.60 -0.22
CA ALA A 58 -11.70 -1.99 -0.13
C ALA A 58 -12.21 -2.54 -1.48
N VAL A 59 -12.96 -1.74 -2.23
CA VAL A 59 -13.44 -2.11 -3.57
C VAL A 59 -12.29 -2.36 -4.55
N ASN A 60 -11.18 -1.64 -4.40
CA ASN A 60 -9.99 -1.83 -5.21
C ASN A 60 -9.24 -3.11 -4.81
N TRP A 61 -9.27 -3.51 -3.53
CA TRP A 61 -8.67 -4.79 -3.09
C TRP A 61 -9.39 -5.98 -3.72
N ASP A 62 -10.72 -5.96 -3.78
CA ASP A 62 -11.51 -6.98 -4.47
C ASP A 62 -11.24 -6.98 -5.97
N PHE A 63 -11.19 -5.80 -6.58
CA PHE A 63 -10.86 -5.65 -8.00
C PHE A 63 -9.47 -6.22 -8.32
N ILE A 64 -8.45 -5.91 -7.50
CA ILE A 64 -7.09 -6.43 -7.64
C ILE A 64 -7.09 -7.96 -7.53
N TYR A 65 -7.77 -8.50 -6.50
CA TYR A 65 -7.87 -9.94 -6.29
C TYR A 65 -8.44 -10.64 -7.52
N HIS A 66 -9.60 -10.19 -8.01
CA HIS A 66 -10.24 -10.76 -9.18
C HIS A 66 -9.42 -10.57 -10.46
N SER A 67 -8.77 -9.43 -10.63
CA SER A 67 -7.94 -9.16 -11.80
C SER A 67 -6.75 -10.12 -11.87
N VAL A 68 -6.06 -10.33 -10.75
CA VAL A 68 -4.95 -11.29 -10.66
C VAL A 68 -5.43 -12.72 -10.94
N LYS A 69 -6.59 -13.12 -10.39
CA LYS A 69 -7.18 -14.46 -10.62
C LYS A 69 -7.56 -14.71 -12.07
N LYS A 70 -7.91 -13.69 -12.83
CA LYS A 70 -8.29 -13.80 -14.24
C LYS A 70 -7.10 -13.89 -15.20
N LEU A 71 -5.87 -13.62 -14.71
CA LEU A 71 -4.69 -13.75 -15.55
C LEU A 71 -4.40 -15.23 -15.83
N ASP A 72 -4.24 -15.57 -17.10
CA ASP A 72 -3.85 -16.93 -17.54
C ASP A 72 -2.32 -17.12 -17.39
N VAL A 73 -1.85 -16.93 -16.17
CA VAL A 73 -0.44 -17.07 -15.77
C VAL A 73 -0.39 -17.69 -14.39
N VAL A 74 0.38 -18.74 -14.22
CA VAL A 74 0.46 -19.52 -12.95
C VAL A 74 0.85 -18.65 -11.76
N GLN A 75 1.76 -17.71 -11.92
CA GLN A 75 2.24 -16.82 -10.89
C GLN A 75 2.53 -15.44 -11.48
N PRO A 76 1.49 -14.63 -11.73
CA PRO A 76 1.66 -13.35 -12.40
C PRO A 76 2.51 -12.40 -11.56
N LYS A 77 3.47 -11.74 -12.23
CA LYS A 77 4.31 -10.71 -11.62
C LYS A 77 3.53 -9.43 -11.49
N VAL A 78 3.38 -8.95 -10.27
CA VAL A 78 2.66 -7.71 -9.96
C VAL A 78 3.61 -6.73 -9.26
N LEU A 79 3.54 -5.47 -9.63
CA LEU A 79 4.28 -4.38 -9.01
C LEU A 79 3.29 -3.45 -8.32
N ASN A 80 3.46 -3.23 -7.02
CA ASN A 80 2.68 -2.22 -6.28
C ASN A 80 3.60 -1.07 -5.87
N LEU A 81 3.34 0.11 -6.42
CA LEU A 81 4.05 1.35 -6.19
C LEU A 81 3.25 2.24 -5.22
N PHE A 82 3.95 3.01 -4.38
CA PHE A 82 3.34 3.80 -3.30
C PHE A 82 2.47 2.93 -2.39
N ALA A 83 2.99 1.75 -2.06
CA ALA A 83 2.19 0.61 -1.61
C ALA A 83 1.70 0.71 -0.16
N TYR A 84 2.12 1.74 0.59
CA TYR A 84 1.71 2.05 1.95
C TYR A 84 1.81 0.85 2.90
N THR A 85 0.81 0.61 3.74
CA THR A 85 0.76 -0.52 4.69
C THR A 85 0.36 -1.86 4.06
N GLY A 86 0.18 -1.90 2.73
CA GLY A 86 0.18 -3.12 1.94
C GLY A 86 -1.16 -3.81 1.72
N ALA A 87 -2.32 -3.23 2.01
CA ALA A 87 -3.60 -3.93 1.80
C ALA A 87 -3.77 -4.41 0.35
N ALA A 88 -3.48 -3.56 -0.65
CA ALA A 88 -3.51 -3.92 -2.06
C ALA A 88 -2.48 -5.01 -2.42
N THR A 89 -1.28 -4.94 -1.83
CA THR A 89 -0.24 -5.98 -1.96
C THR A 89 -0.73 -7.33 -1.44
N LEU A 90 -1.37 -7.34 -0.26
CA LEU A 90 -1.88 -8.57 0.35
C LEU A 90 -3.04 -9.16 -0.45
N ALA A 91 -3.90 -8.33 -1.03
CA ALA A 91 -4.97 -8.77 -1.93
C ALA A 91 -4.40 -9.46 -3.18
N ALA A 92 -3.42 -8.85 -3.85
CA ALA A 92 -2.75 -9.46 -5.00
C ALA A 92 -2.02 -10.75 -4.61
N LYS A 93 -1.33 -10.77 -3.46
CA LYS A 93 -0.63 -11.96 -2.98
C LYS A 93 -1.60 -13.10 -2.64
N ALA A 94 -2.72 -12.83 -1.98
CA ALA A 94 -3.75 -13.81 -1.67
C ALA A 94 -4.38 -14.40 -2.95
N ALA A 95 -4.41 -13.64 -4.05
CA ALA A 95 -4.83 -14.10 -5.36
C ALA A 95 -3.77 -14.97 -6.10
N GLY A 96 -2.53 -15.06 -5.59
CA GLY A 96 -1.46 -15.90 -6.13
C GLY A 96 -0.34 -15.15 -6.87
N ALA A 97 -0.29 -13.82 -6.79
CA ALA A 97 0.77 -13.06 -7.46
C ALA A 97 2.16 -13.26 -6.87
N ASP A 98 3.19 -13.21 -7.73
CA ASP A 98 4.56 -12.85 -7.36
C ASP A 98 4.67 -11.33 -7.31
N ILE A 99 4.68 -10.76 -6.12
CA ILE A 99 4.48 -9.32 -5.95
C ILE A 99 5.68 -8.61 -5.35
N ILE A 100 5.98 -7.45 -5.93
CA ILE A 100 6.89 -6.45 -5.38
C ILE A 100 6.06 -5.35 -4.72
N HIS A 101 6.38 -5.09 -3.47
CA HIS A 101 5.85 -3.99 -2.67
C HIS A 101 6.92 -2.90 -2.54
N LEU A 102 6.66 -1.73 -3.07
CA LEU A 102 7.57 -0.60 -3.04
C LEU A 102 6.93 0.62 -2.37
N ASP A 103 7.63 1.15 -1.39
CA ASP A 103 7.31 2.43 -0.74
C ASP A 103 8.60 3.14 -0.35
N SER A 104 8.58 4.46 -0.28
CA SER A 104 9.74 5.27 0.10
C SER A 104 10.02 5.27 1.61
N ILE A 105 9.02 4.88 2.43
CA ILE A 105 9.07 5.03 3.89
C ILE A 105 9.31 3.68 4.57
N LYS A 106 10.50 3.48 5.13
CA LYS A 106 10.91 2.24 5.80
C LYS A 106 9.93 1.78 6.90
N GLN A 107 9.41 2.70 7.71
CA GLN A 107 8.46 2.39 8.79
C GLN A 107 7.14 1.83 8.23
N VAL A 108 6.68 2.34 7.11
CA VAL A 108 5.46 1.88 6.42
C VAL A 108 5.67 0.46 5.90
N ILE A 109 6.83 0.17 5.31
CA ILE A 109 7.18 -1.19 4.87
C ILE A 109 7.26 -2.16 6.06
N THR A 110 7.82 -1.74 7.19
CA THR A 110 7.83 -2.57 8.41
C THR A 110 6.40 -2.91 8.85
N TRP A 111 5.50 -1.94 8.79
CA TRP A 111 4.08 -2.15 9.07
C TRP A 111 3.42 -3.11 8.07
N ALA A 112 3.71 -2.96 6.79
CA ALA A 112 3.20 -3.87 5.75
C ALA A 112 3.67 -5.32 5.95
N LYS A 113 4.91 -5.53 6.41
CA LYS A 113 5.41 -6.86 6.78
C LYS A 113 4.66 -7.47 7.96
N GLU A 114 4.33 -6.66 8.98
CA GLU A 114 3.49 -7.12 10.09
C GLU A 114 2.11 -7.56 9.58
N ASN A 115 1.49 -6.79 8.67
CA ASN A 115 0.21 -7.12 8.06
C ASN A 115 0.27 -8.40 7.23
N MET A 116 1.38 -8.63 6.51
CA MET A 116 1.62 -9.90 5.80
C MET A 116 1.61 -11.08 6.76
N THR A 117 2.38 -11.01 7.85
CA THR A 117 2.45 -12.06 8.87
C THR A 117 1.09 -12.32 9.52
N LEU A 118 0.35 -11.26 9.89
CA LEU A 118 -1.00 -11.35 10.44
C LEU A 118 -2.00 -12.00 9.49
N SER A 119 -1.79 -11.86 8.19
CA SER A 119 -2.62 -12.44 7.14
C SER A 119 -2.23 -13.87 6.79
N GLY A 120 -1.19 -14.44 7.41
CA GLY A 120 -0.67 -15.77 7.08
C GLY A 120 -0.12 -15.88 5.66
N LEU A 121 0.36 -14.77 5.11
CA LEU A 121 0.99 -14.69 3.78
C LEU A 121 2.51 -14.60 3.91
N ASP A 122 3.20 -14.91 2.83
CA ASP A 122 4.66 -14.91 2.75
C ASP A 122 5.16 -14.50 1.35
N ASN A 123 6.47 -14.56 1.14
CA ASN A 123 7.11 -14.40 -0.17
C ASN A 123 6.70 -13.12 -0.92
N ILE A 124 6.71 -11.98 -0.23
CA ILE A 124 6.55 -10.66 -0.83
C ILE A 124 7.93 -10.00 -0.90
N ARG A 125 8.28 -9.45 -2.06
CA ARG A 125 9.51 -8.68 -2.23
C ARG A 125 9.30 -7.24 -1.79
N TRP A 126 10.05 -6.81 -0.78
CA TRP A 126 9.95 -5.49 -0.16
C TRP A 126 11.07 -4.57 -0.63
N LEU A 127 10.73 -3.35 -1.06
CA LEU A 127 11.70 -2.34 -1.49
C LEU A 127 11.41 -1.00 -0.81
N VAL A 128 12.45 -0.41 -0.22
CA VAL A 128 12.44 0.99 0.26
C VAL A 128 13.15 1.82 -0.80
N GLU A 129 12.39 2.44 -1.68
CA GLU A 129 12.95 3.17 -2.82
C GLU A 129 11.95 4.19 -3.36
N ASP A 130 12.45 5.20 -4.07
CA ASP A 130 11.64 6.10 -4.86
C ASP A 130 11.01 5.38 -6.07
N ALA A 131 9.71 5.60 -6.27
CA ALA A 131 8.95 4.86 -7.28
C ALA A 131 9.38 5.19 -8.71
N MET A 132 9.64 6.47 -9.02
CA MET A 132 10.07 6.90 -10.35
C MET A 132 11.46 6.34 -10.69
N THR A 133 12.38 6.41 -9.75
CA THR A 133 13.74 5.86 -9.88
C THR A 133 13.69 4.36 -10.13
N PHE A 134 12.86 3.63 -9.38
CA PHE A 134 12.68 2.20 -9.57
C PHE A 134 12.13 1.88 -10.96
N VAL A 135 11.05 2.54 -11.38
CA VAL A 135 10.39 2.27 -12.65
C VAL A 135 11.32 2.56 -13.82
N LYS A 136 12.02 3.70 -13.84
CA LYS A 136 13.03 4.02 -14.87
C LYS A 136 14.11 2.95 -14.98
N ARG A 137 14.54 2.39 -13.85
CA ARG A 137 15.51 1.29 -13.82
C ARG A 137 14.95 -0.02 -14.37
N GLU A 138 13.71 -0.36 -14.05
CA GLU A 138 13.07 -1.58 -14.58
C GLU A 138 12.81 -1.49 -16.08
N VAL A 139 12.42 -0.31 -16.59
CA VAL A 139 12.31 -0.04 -18.04
C VAL A 139 13.66 -0.29 -18.75
N LYS A 140 14.75 0.28 -18.21
CA LYS A 140 16.11 0.05 -18.77
C LYS A 140 16.53 -1.42 -18.78
N ARG A 141 16.00 -2.22 -17.83
CA ARG A 141 16.28 -3.67 -17.74
C ARG A 141 15.32 -4.51 -18.58
N GLY A 142 14.38 -3.91 -19.28
CA GLY A 142 13.35 -4.61 -20.05
C GLY A 142 12.45 -5.49 -19.22
N LYS A 143 12.25 -5.16 -17.93
CA LYS A 143 11.38 -5.94 -17.05
C LYS A 143 9.92 -5.66 -17.38
N LYS A 144 9.11 -6.74 -17.35
CA LYS A 144 7.68 -6.68 -17.62
C LYS A 144 6.90 -7.28 -16.45
N TYR A 145 5.71 -6.73 -16.22
CA TYR A 145 4.77 -7.12 -15.17
C TYR A 145 3.39 -7.38 -15.80
N GLN A 146 2.66 -8.36 -15.30
CA GLN A 146 1.28 -8.64 -15.72
C GLN A 146 0.29 -7.66 -15.09
N GLY A 147 0.66 -7.03 -13.98
CA GLY A 147 -0.14 -6.01 -13.32
C GLY A 147 0.72 -4.98 -12.60
N ILE A 148 0.28 -3.72 -12.65
CA ILE A 148 0.88 -2.63 -11.88
C ILE A 148 -0.23 -1.95 -11.10
N ILE A 149 -0.03 -1.83 -9.79
CA ILE A 149 -0.90 -1.09 -8.89
C ILE A 149 -0.22 0.25 -8.65
N LEU A 150 -0.95 1.34 -8.90
CA LEU A 150 -0.44 2.70 -8.84
C LEU A 150 -1.44 3.59 -8.10
N ASP A 151 -1.13 3.97 -6.88
CA ASP A 151 -1.96 4.85 -6.03
C ASP A 151 -1.07 5.94 -5.39
N PRO A 152 -0.56 6.89 -6.23
CA PRO A 152 0.40 7.88 -5.78
C PRO A 152 -0.26 8.95 -4.90
N PRO A 153 0.45 9.46 -3.88
CA PRO A 153 0.00 10.62 -3.13
C PRO A 153 0.10 11.90 -3.97
N ALA A 154 -0.58 12.97 -3.53
CA ALA A 154 -0.46 14.28 -4.19
C ALA A 154 0.99 14.79 -4.18
N TYR A 155 1.74 14.53 -3.08
CA TYR A 155 3.17 14.82 -2.94
C TYR A 155 3.81 13.90 -1.90
N GLY A 156 5.12 13.70 -2.03
CA GLY A 156 5.91 12.86 -1.14
C GLY A 156 7.40 13.07 -1.31
N HIS A 157 8.18 12.37 -0.49
CA HIS A 157 9.64 12.38 -0.57
C HIS A 157 10.17 10.96 -0.67
N GLY A 158 11.14 10.78 -1.53
CA GLY A 158 11.92 9.55 -1.63
C GLY A 158 12.95 9.44 -0.50
N PRO A 159 13.54 8.25 -0.31
CA PRO A 159 14.47 7.98 0.79
C PRO A 159 15.81 8.71 0.66
N ASN A 160 16.17 9.21 -0.51
CA ASN A 160 17.42 9.95 -0.78
C ASN A 160 17.17 11.43 -1.10
N GLY A 161 15.98 11.97 -0.77
CA GLY A 161 15.63 13.36 -1.01
C GLY A 161 14.94 13.62 -2.35
N GLU A 162 14.52 12.57 -3.06
CA GLU A 162 13.67 12.70 -4.24
C GLU A 162 12.35 13.38 -3.84
N ASN A 163 11.82 14.20 -4.73
CA ASN A 163 10.52 14.84 -4.55
C ASN A 163 9.52 14.24 -5.53
N TRP A 164 8.39 13.82 -5.03
CA TRP A 164 7.24 13.43 -5.84
C TRP A 164 6.16 14.50 -5.74
N LYS A 165 5.70 14.97 -6.89
CA LYS A 165 4.52 15.82 -6.99
C LYS A 165 3.65 15.30 -8.13
N LEU A 166 2.42 14.91 -7.79
CA LEU A 166 1.53 14.22 -8.72
C LEU A 166 1.30 15.00 -10.03
N GLU A 167 1.04 16.31 -9.91
CA GLU A 167 0.78 17.19 -11.07
C GLU A 167 1.94 17.22 -12.06
N ASP A 168 3.15 17.13 -11.57
CA ASP A 168 4.36 17.27 -12.37
C ASP A 168 4.84 15.93 -12.95
N GLU A 169 4.64 14.82 -12.22
CA GLU A 169 5.30 13.54 -12.51
C GLU A 169 4.39 12.41 -12.99
N ILE A 170 3.07 12.54 -12.83
CA ILE A 170 2.15 11.43 -13.15
C ILE A 170 2.22 11.03 -14.63
N ASN A 171 2.37 11.97 -15.54
CA ASN A 171 2.43 11.67 -16.97
C ASN A 171 3.70 10.87 -17.32
N GLU A 172 4.84 11.24 -16.75
CA GLU A 172 6.09 10.49 -16.92
C GLU A 172 5.99 9.09 -16.29
N MET A 173 5.40 8.99 -15.10
CA MET A 173 5.15 7.69 -14.46
C MET A 173 4.30 6.78 -15.34
N LEU A 174 3.16 7.28 -15.85
CA LEU A 174 2.28 6.51 -16.72
C LEU A 174 2.95 6.10 -18.04
N ALA A 175 3.75 6.98 -18.63
CA ALA A 175 4.52 6.64 -19.81
C ALA A 175 5.51 5.49 -19.56
N ASN A 176 6.21 5.50 -18.43
CA ASN A 176 7.17 4.46 -18.06
C ASN A 176 6.50 3.12 -17.72
N VAL A 177 5.37 3.12 -16.98
CA VAL A 177 4.70 1.86 -16.60
C VAL A 177 3.93 1.20 -17.75
N ARG A 178 3.69 1.92 -18.84
CA ARG A 178 3.07 1.41 -20.06
C ARG A 178 4.04 0.58 -20.93
N LEU A 179 5.33 0.82 -20.83
CA LEU A 179 6.38 0.16 -21.62
C LEU A 179 6.64 -1.27 -21.13
#